data_d8c677e7b01f8dc162f7b0e0c2e5b81c
#
_entry.id   d8c677e7b01f8dc162f7b0e0c2e5b81c
#
_cell.length_a   1.000
_cell.length_b   1.000
_cell.length_c   1.000
_cell.angle_alpha   90.00
_cell.angle_beta   90.00
_cell.angle_gamma   90.00
#
_symmetry.space_group_name_H-M   'P 1'
#
loop_
_entity.id
_entity.type
_entity.pdbx_description
1 polymer ?
#
loop_
_entity_poly.entity_id
_entity_poly.type
_entity_poly.pdbx_seq_one_letter_code
_entity_poly.pdbx_strand_id
1 'polypeptide(L)'
;MKKGLSYIAYALSYTFWYTMSLLPMSLLYVFSDCLYFLVGKVVKYRHKVIWKNLKDSFPEKDEAELQRIEREFYHYFCDYLVETIKLLNMSKSELRQRMVFTGIEEMNELLEKGVSCAVYLGHYGNWELITSLPLWVSEKAQCCQVYHPLKNERFDKLFKSVREKHHALCIPMAETLRQVVSYRQKKQPIVIGYIADQAPFWNNIHHWVDFLNHDTPVLTGSERIIKKTGQAVFYGDVSRVRRGYYRCDFKLITTEPAKYKDWEITDKYFQLLEETIRRQPELYLWSHKRWKRTREEFNLRYDEKTGRVSLEPLDEIIKKKDKE
;
A
#
# COMPACT_ATOMS: atom_id res chain seq x y z
N MET A 1 11.60 33.22 -8.24
CA MET A 1 10.29 32.97 -8.88
C MET A 1 9.77 31.54 -8.68
N LYS A 2 10.47 30.46 -9.09
CA LYS A 2 9.97 29.06 -8.96
C LYS A 2 9.60 28.64 -7.52
N LYS A 3 10.35 29.08 -6.48
CA LYS A 3 10.04 28.75 -5.07
C LYS A 3 8.79 29.47 -4.55
N GLY A 4 8.55 30.73 -4.96
CA GLY A 4 7.35 31.50 -4.58
C GLY A 4 6.08 30.92 -5.21
N LEU A 5 6.12 30.58 -6.50
CA LEU A 5 4.99 29.94 -7.20
C LEU A 5 4.62 28.57 -6.59
N SER A 6 5.64 27.81 -6.18
CA SER A 6 5.43 26.52 -5.46
C SER A 6 4.80 26.73 -4.08
N TYR A 7 5.07 27.84 -3.38
CA TYR A 7 4.45 28.15 -2.10
C TYR A 7 2.96 28.50 -2.26
N ILE A 8 2.63 29.37 -3.22
CA ILE A 8 1.25 29.77 -3.51
C ILE A 8 0.41 28.54 -3.92
N ALA A 9 0.94 27.72 -4.83
CA ALA A 9 0.26 26.49 -5.25
C ALA A 9 0.00 25.53 -4.08
N TYR A 10 0.98 25.38 -3.17
CA TYR A 10 0.79 24.59 -1.96
C TYR A 10 -0.27 25.21 -1.04
N ALA A 11 -0.20 26.50 -0.79
CA ALA A 11 -1.17 27.17 0.09
C ALA A 11 -2.60 27.04 -0.43
N LEU A 12 -2.81 27.23 -1.74
CA LEU A 12 -4.10 27.03 -2.39
C LEU A 12 -4.58 25.57 -2.28
N SER A 13 -3.69 24.60 -2.54
CA SER A 13 -4.02 23.17 -2.41
C SER A 13 -4.35 22.79 -0.98
N TYR A 14 -3.59 23.29 0.00
CA TYR A 14 -3.84 23.05 1.41
C TYR A 14 -5.18 23.66 1.86
N THR A 15 -5.44 24.93 1.48
CA THR A 15 -6.71 25.61 1.79
C THR A 15 -7.90 24.85 1.20
N PHE A 16 -7.79 24.42 -0.06
CA PHE A 16 -8.80 23.59 -0.70
C PHE A 16 -9.02 22.29 0.07
N TRP A 17 -7.94 21.54 0.37
CA TRP A 17 -8.03 20.27 1.10
C TRP A 17 -8.65 20.48 2.48
N TYR A 18 -8.19 21.51 3.23
CA TYR A 18 -8.71 21.82 4.56
C TYR A 18 -10.20 22.15 4.51
N THR A 19 -10.61 23.03 3.61
CA THR A 19 -12.02 23.44 3.44
C THR A 19 -12.91 22.24 3.08
N MET A 20 -12.47 21.41 2.14
CA MET A 20 -13.18 20.20 1.77
C MET A 20 -13.29 19.22 2.94
N SER A 21 -12.24 19.08 3.75
CA SER A 21 -12.25 18.16 4.89
C SER A 21 -13.23 18.55 6.01
N LEU A 22 -13.69 19.81 6.06
CA LEU A 22 -14.71 20.27 7.00
C LEU A 22 -16.12 19.83 6.60
N LEU A 23 -16.36 19.54 5.32
CA LEU A 23 -17.67 19.15 4.84
C LEU A 23 -18.11 17.79 5.42
N PRO A 24 -19.43 17.58 5.62
CA PRO A 24 -19.95 16.26 5.98
C PRO A 24 -19.72 15.27 4.85
N MET A 25 -19.53 13.99 5.21
CA MET A 25 -19.25 12.94 4.22
C MET A 25 -20.31 12.80 3.13
N SER A 26 -21.59 13.09 3.44
CA SER A 26 -22.66 13.08 2.43
C SER A 26 -22.40 14.05 1.27
N LEU A 27 -21.94 15.27 1.57
CA LEU A 27 -21.55 16.24 0.54
C LEU A 27 -20.26 15.83 -0.19
N LEU A 28 -19.29 15.26 0.52
CA LEU A 28 -18.08 14.75 -0.11
C LEU A 28 -18.38 13.61 -1.08
N TYR A 29 -19.37 12.76 -0.82
CA TYR A 29 -19.79 11.71 -1.75
C TYR A 29 -20.51 12.27 -2.99
N VAL A 30 -21.30 13.34 -2.85
CA VAL A 30 -21.83 14.05 -4.04
C VAL A 30 -20.67 14.59 -4.89
N PHE A 31 -19.67 15.17 -4.25
CA PHE A 31 -18.47 15.61 -4.97
C PHE A 31 -17.70 14.44 -5.60
N SER A 32 -17.59 13.31 -4.90
CA SER A 32 -17.00 12.07 -5.44
C SER A 32 -17.72 11.57 -6.68
N ASP A 33 -19.06 11.60 -6.68
CA ASP A 33 -19.87 11.16 -7.82
C ASP A 33 -19.67 12.10 -9.04
N CYS A 34 -19.55 13.42 -8.83
CA CYS A 34 -19.17 14.36 -9.88
C CYS A 34 -17.73 14.08 -10.38
N LEU A 35 -16.80 13.80 -9.47
CA LEU A 35 -15.42 13.46 -9.81
C LEU A 35 -15.36 12.16 -10.62
N TYR A 36 -16.15 11.14 -10.26
CA TYR A 36 -16.27 9.91 -11.01
C TYR A 36 -16.73 10.18 -12.45
N PHE A 37 -17.75 11.04 -12.66
CA PHE A 37 -18.17 11.39 -14.00
C PHE A 37 -17.01 12.00 -14.80
N LEU A 38 -16.26 12.93 -14.22
CA LEU A 38 -15.11 13.55 -14.88
C LEU A 38 -13.98 12.54 -15.13
N VAL A 39 -13.51 11.85 -14.09
CA VAL A 39 -12.31 11.00 -14.13
C VAL A 39 -12.58 9.68 -14.86
N GLY A 40 -13.74 9.07 -14.64
CA GLY A 40 -14.08 7.76 -15.17
C GLY A 40 -14.74 7.81 -16.55
N LYS A 41 -15.60 8.82 -16.81
CA LYS A 41 -16.38 8.87 -18.05
C LYS A 41 -15.77 9.80 -19.10
N VAL A 42 -15.33 11.01 -18.70
CA VAL A 42 -14.80 12.03 -19.62
C VAL A 42 -13.31 11.82 -19.89
N VAL A 43 -12.48 11.90 -18.83
CA VAL A 43 -11.02 11.82 -18.95
C VAL A 43 -10.52 10.39 -19.15
N LYS A 44 -11.26 9.40 -18.63
CA LYS A 44 -10.90 7.97 -18.64
C LYS A 44 -9.47 7.76 -18.11
N TYR A 45 -9.22 8.30 -16.93
CA TYR A 45 -7.90 8.32 -16.29
C TYR A 45 -7.27 6.93 -16.28
N ARG A 46 -6.14 6.79 -16.96
CA ARG A 46 -5.38 5.53 -17.05
C ARG A 46 -6.17 4.31 -17.55
N HIS A 47 -7.26 4.49 -18.27
CA HIS A 47 -8.11 3.40 -18.78
C HIS A 47 -7.29 2.25 -19.40
N LYS A 48 -6.36 2.56 -20.31
CA LYS A 48 -5.52 1.53 -20.96
C LYS A 48 -4.73 0.67 -19.96
N VAL A 49 -4.29 1.26 -18.84
CA VAL A 49 -3.56 0.53 -17.79
C VAL A 49 -4.52 -0.33 -16.97
N ILE A 50 -5.63 0.26 -16.53
CA ILE A 50 -6.65 -0.42 -15.72
C ILE A 50 -7.24 -1.59 -16.50
N TRP A 51 -7.66 -1.35 -17.73
CA TRP A 51 -8.25 -2.37 -18.60
C TRP A 51 -7.29 -3.54 -18.85
N LYS A 52 -6.03 -3.23 -19.23
CA LYS A 52 -5.01 -4.27 -19.40
C LYS A 52 -4.80 -5.08 -18.13
N ASN A 53 -4.63 -4.42 -16.99
CA ASN A 53 -4.43 -5.10 -15.72
C ASN A 53 -5.62 -6.02 -15.38
N LEU A 54 -6.86 -5.54 -15.54
CA LEU A 54 -8.07 -6.35 -15.28
C LEU A 54 -8.16 -7.55 -16.22
N LYS A 55 -7.99 -7.33 -17.52
CA LYS A 55 -8.10 -8.40 -18.53
C LYS A 55 -7.07 -9.50 -18.32
N ASP A 56 -5.83 -9.11 -18.03
CA ASP A 56 -4.75 -10.06 -17.85
C ASP A 56 -4.85 -10.79 -16.48
N SER A 57 -5.42 -10.12 -15.46
CA SER A 57 -5.59 -10.69 -14.12
C SER A 57 -6.81 -11.61 -13.97
N PHE A 58 -7.82 -11.44 -14.82
CA PHE A 58 -9.07 -12.21 -14.77
C PHE A 58 -9.45 -12.75 -16.16
N PRO A 59 -8.62 -13.60 -16.77
CA PRO A 59 -8.89 -14.14 -18.11
C PRO A 59 -10.16 -14.99 -18.17
N GLU A 60 -10.63 -15.47 -17.01
CA GLU A 60 -11.87 -16.25 -16.88
C GLU A 60 -13.16 -15.40 -16.92
N LYS A 61 -13.05 -14.05 -16.75
CA LYS A 61 -14.19 -13.15 -16.72
C LYS A 61 -14.52 -12.63 -18.10
N ASP A 62 -15.80 -12.53 -18.40
CA ASP A 62 -16.26 -11.92 -19.65
C ASP A 62 -16.06 -10.39 -19.65
N GLU A 63 -16.20 -9.81 -20.83
CA GLU A 63 -15.97 -8.37 -21.02
C GLU A 63 -16.97 -7.51 -20.23
N ALA A 64 -18.23 -7.96 -20.11
CA ALA A 64 -19.27 -7.24 -19.38
C ALA A 64 -18.93 -7.16 -17.86
N GLU A 65 -18.43 -8.25 -17.31
CA GLU A 65 -17.99 -8.29 -15.91
C GLU A 65 -16.75 -7.43 -15.69
N LEU A 66 -15.75 -7.48 -16.58
CA LEU A 66 -14.56 -6.64 -16.52
C LEU A 66 -14.93 -5.14 -16.60
N GLN A 67 -15.86 -4.76 -17.47
CA GLN A 67 -16.38 -3.39 -17.56
C GLN A 67 -17.12 -2.96 -16.28
N ARG A 68 -17.84 -3.88 -15.63
CA ARG A 68 -18.48 -3.64 -14.34
C ARG A 68 -17.41 -3.34 -13.27
N ILE A 69 -16.37 -4.18 -13.16
CA ILE A 69 -15.29 -4.01 -12.20
C ILE A 69 -14.55 -2.69 -12.44
N GLU A 70 -14.24 -2.34 -13.69
CA GLU A 70 -13.59 -1.07 -14.02
C GLU A 70 -14.44 0.13 -13.61
N ARG A 71 -15.75 0.10 -13.89
CA ARG A 71 -16.67 1.15 -13.48
C ARG A 71 -16.75 1.31 -11.98
N GLU A 72 -16.84 0.21 -11.25
CA GLU A 72 -16.86 0.20 -9.78
C GLU A 72 -15.52 0.64 -9.18
N PHE A 73 -14.40 0.30 -9.83
CA PHE A 73 -13.07 0.80 -9.46
C PHE A 73 -13.00 2.33 -9.55
N TYR A 74 -13.51 2.95 -10.62
CA TYR A 74 -13.48 4.42 -10.70
C TYR A 74 -14.36 5.08 -9.63
N HIS A 75 -15.51 4.51 -9.30
CA HIS A 75 -16.33 4.98 -8.18
C HIS A 75 -15.57 4.88 -6.87
N TYR A 76 -15.02 3.71 -6.57
CA TYR A 76 -14.22 3.49 -5.38
C TYR A 76 -13.01 4.43 -5.33
N PHE A 77 -12.29 4.60 -6.42
CA PHE A 77 -11.11 5.46 -6.48
C PHE A 77 -11.44 6.93 -6.17
N CYS A 78 -12.56 7.44 -6.66
CA CYS A 78 -13.03 8.79 -6.33
C CYS A 78 -13.47 8.90 -4.86
N ASP A 79 -14.15 7.87 -4.33
CA ASP A 79 -14.49 7.80 -2.91
C ASP A 79 -13.24 7.81 -2.03
N TYR A 80 -12.24 6.98 -2.35
CA TYR A 80 -10.94 6.94 -1.66
C TYR A 80 -10.28 8.34 -1.59
N LEU A 81 -10.32 9.12 -2.68
CA LEU A 81 -9.74 10.46 -2.70
C LEU A 81 -10.45 11.40 -1.72
N VAL A 82 -11.78 11.45 -1.70
CA VAL A 82 -12.53 12.34 -0.80
C VAL A 82 -12.48 11.86 0.65
N GLU A 83 -12.44 10.57 0.90
CA GLU A 83 -12.26 9.99 2.22
C GLU A 83 -10.86 10.31 2.79
N THR A 84 -9.82 10.27 1.94
CA THR A 84 -8.46 10.66 2.31
C THR A 84 -8.39 12.16 2.66
N ILE A 85 -9.08 13.02 1.89
CA ILE A 85 -9.22 14.44 2.22
C ILE A 85 -9.88 14.63 3.59
N LYS A 86 -10.95 13.88 3.87
CA LYS A 86 -11.70 13.96 5.13
C LYS A 86 -10.86 13.58 6.35
N LEU A 87 -9.86 12.70 6.21
CA LEU A 87 -8.99 12.27 7.33
C LEU A 87 -8.36 13.45 8.08
N LEU A 88 -8.10 14.57 7.40
CA LEU A 88 -7.53 15.76 8.03
C LEU A 88 -8.38 16.25 9.22
N ASN A 89 -9.71 16.19 9.11
CA ASN A 89 -10.66 16.64 10.13
C ASN A 89 -11.63 15.55 10.63
N MET A 90 -11.35 14.27 10.33
CA MET A 90 -12.16 13.17 10.84
C MET A 90 -11.94 12.99 12.36
N SER A 91 -13.03 12.85 13.12
CA SER A 91 -12.96 12.62 14.55
C SER A 91 -12.56 11.16 14.87
N LYS A 92 -12.03 10.92 16.09
CA LYS A 92 -11.71 9.56 16.56
C LYS A 92 -12.94 8.65 16.56
N SER A 93 -14.11 9.18 16.93
CA SER A 93 -15.38 8.43 16.93
C SER A 93 -15.77 8.02 15.50
N GLU A 94 -15.69 8.95 14.54
CA GLU A 94 -15.98 8.68 13.14
C GLU A 94 -14.99 7.67 12.54
N LEU A 95 -13.69 7.78 12.83
CA LEU A 95 -12.67 6.82 12.42
C LEU A 95 -12.97 5.41 12.90
N ARG A 96 -13.33 5.25 14.20
CA ARG A 96 -13.70 3.95 14.77
C ARG A 96 -14.94 3.32 14.12
N GLN A 97 -15.85 4.13 13.60
CA GLN A 97 -17.02 3.64 12.86
C GLN A 97 -16.68 3.28 11.42
N ARG A 98 -15.76 4.01 10.77
CA ARG A 98 -15.43 3.84 9.36
C ARG A 98 -14.40 2.77 9.09
N MET A 99 -13.50 2.54 10.03
CA MET A 99 -12.52 1.45 9.99
C MET A 99 -12.61 0.65 11.28
N VAL A 100 -13.13 -0.57 11.17
CA VAL A 100 -13.24 -1.53 12.28
C VAL A 100 -12.14 -2.57 12.11
N PHE A 101 -11.36 -2.79 13.17
CA PHE A 101 -10.36 -3.84 13.21
C PHE A 101 -10.88 -5.03 13.99
N THR A 102 -10.69 -6.23 13.45
CA THR A 102 -11.02 -7.52 14.07
C THR A 102 -9.78 -8.42 14.09
N GLY A 103 -9.77 -9.45 14.94
CA GLY A 103 -8.57 -10.28 15.13
C GLY A 103 -7.42 -9.54 15.82
N ILE A 104 -7.72 -8.40 16.48
CA ILE A 104 -6.73 -7.53 17.11
C ILE A 104 -6.32 -8.03 18.50
N GLU A 105 -7.13 -8.89 19.10
CA GLU A 105 -6.95 -9.41 20.45
C GLU A 105 -5.65 -10.19 20.55
N GLU A 106 -5.38 -11.09 19.59
CA GLU A 106 -4.16 -11.87 19.53
C GLU A 106 -2.92 -10.98 19.33
N MET A 107 -3.04 -9.95 18.49
CA MET A 107 -1.97 -8.95 18.30
C MET A 107 -1.69 -8.21 19.62
N ASN A 108 -2.73 -7.77 20.33
CA ASN A 108 -2.58 -7.08 21.61
C ASN A 108 -1.94 -7.97 22.68
N GLU A 109 -2.30 -9.25 22.75
CA GLU A 109 -1.65 -10.19 23.67
C GLU A 109 -0.14 -10.32 23.41
N LEU A 110 0.27 -10.35 22.14
CA LEU A 110 1.69 -10.40 21.76
C LEU A 110 2.41 -9.09 22.13
N LEU A 111 1.78 -7.95 21.89
CA LEU A 111 2.32 -6.64 22.23
C LEU A 111 2.48 -6.47 23.75
N GLU A 112 1.51 -6.95 24.55
CA GLU A 112 1.62 -6.94 26.02
C GLU A 112 2.78 -7.79 26.54
N LYS A 113 3.12 -8.88 25.83
CA LYS A 113 4.30 -9.72 26.07
C LYS A 113 5.60 -9.11 25.55
N GLY A 114 5.57 -7.91 24.95
CA GLY A 114 6.73 -7.22 24.39
C GLY A 114 7.15 -7.71 23.01
N VAL A 115 6.30 -8.51 22.32
CA VAL A 115 6.55 -8.98 20.96
C VAL A 115 6.06 -7.93 19.96
N SER A 116 6.94 -7.48 19.07
CA SER A 116 6.57 -6.57 17.99
C SER A 116 5.84 -7.31 16.87
N CYS A 117 4.90 -6.63 16.20
CA CYS A 117 4.08 -7.19 15.14
C CYS A 117 4.31 -6.47 13.81
N ALA A 118 4.52 -7.24 12.76
CA ALA A 118 4.53 -6.78 11.37
C ALA A 118 3.18 -7.07 10.73
N VAL A 119 2.61 -6.09 10.04
CA VAL A 119 1.34 -6.22 9.33
C VAL A 119 1.57 -6.03 7.84
N TYR A 120 1.37 -7.08 7.06
CA TYR A 120 1.30 -6.96 5.61
C TYR A 120 -0.07 -6.46 5.15
N LEU A 121 -0.05 -5.51 4.23
CA LEU A 121 -1.23 -4.86 3.65
C LEU A 121 -1.05 -4.69 2.14
N GLY A 122 -2.13 -4.51 1.41
CA GLY A 122 -2.11 -4.09 0.01
C GLY A 122 -2.58 -2.65 -0.17
N HIS A 123 -2.32 -2.04 -1.35
CA HIS A 123 -3.02 -0.83 -1.79
C HIS A 123 -4.45 -1.19 -2.19
N TYR A 124 -5.24 -1.58 -1.18
CA TYR A 124 -6.56 -2.17 -1.32
C TYR A 124 -7.53 -1.54 -0.31
N GLY A 125 -8.77 -1.28 -0.74
CA GLY A 125 -9.73 -0.56 0.08
C GLY A 125 -9.21 0.83 0.48
N ASN A 126 -9.59 1.32 1.66
CA ASN A 126 -9.03 2.59 2.13
C ASN A 126 -7.86 2.36 3.08
N TRP A 127 -6.66 2.16 2.52
CA TRP A 127 -5.42 1.98 3.30
C TRP A 127 -5.01 3.21 4.11
N GLU A 128 -5.51 4.42 3.80
CA GLU A 128 -5.25 5.60 4.62
C GLU A 128 -6.02 5.54 5.95
N LEU A 129 -7.21 4.92 5.98
CA LEU A 129 -7.97 4.70 7.22
C LEU A 129 -7.27 3.71 8.17
N ILE A 130 -6.38 2.84 7.68
CA ILE A 130 -5.56 1.93 8.51
C ILE A 130 -4.69 2.73 9.50
N THR A 131 -4.37 3.98 9.19
CA THR A 131 -3.62 4.87 10.11
C THR A 131 -4.36 5.15 11.42
N SER A 132 -5.63 4.75 11.53
CA SER A 132 -6.40 4.77 12.79
C SER A 132 -6.13 3.59 13.73
N LEU A 133 -5.31 2.63 13.32
CA LEU A 133 -4.94 1.45 14.13
C LEU A 133 -4.49 1.78 15.56
N PRO A 134 -3.75 2.90 15.84
CA PRO A 134 -3.38 3.27 17.21
C PRO A 134 -4.56 3.49 18.16
N LEU A 135 -5.77 3.67 17.64
CA LEU A 135 -6.98 3.78 18.47
C LEU A 135 -7.48 2.42 19.00
N TRP A 136 -6.88 1.29 18.57
CA TRP A 136 -7.36 -0.07 18.81
C TRP A 136 -6.31 -0.97 19.45
N VAL A 137 -5.03 -0.69 19.25
CA VAL A 137 -3.93 -1.46 19.80
C VAL A 137 -3.55 -1.00 21.20
N SER A 138 -2.83 -1.87 21.93
CA SER A 138 -2.25 -1.56 23.24
C SER A 138 -1.42 -0.27 23.21
N GLU A 139 -1.62 0.60 24.21
CA GLU A 139 -0.86 1.85 24.38
C GLU A 139 0.64 1.63 24.63
N LYS A 140 1.04 0.40 25.01
CA LYS A 140 2.46 0.03 25.13
C LYS A 140 3.18 0.01 23.80
N ALA A 141 2.46 -0.21 22.70
CA ALA A 141 3.05 -0.36 21.38
C ALA A 141 3.06 0.96 20.62
N GLN A 142 4.17 1.22 19.90
CA GLN A 142 4.21 2.29 18.91
C GLN A 142 3.74 1.77 17.56
N CYS A 143 2.67 2.34 17.02
CA CYS A 143 2.26 2.09 15.65
C CYS A 143 3.14 2.83 14.67
N CYS A 144 3.63 2.11 13.67
CA CYS A 144 4.51 2.61 12.63
C CYS A 144 3.99 2.22 11.25
N GLN A 145 4.33 2.99 10.23
CA GLN A 145 4.06 2.64 8.84
C GLN A 145 5.26 3.01 7.96
N VAL A 146 5.63 2.10 7.08
CA VAL A 146 6.70 2.36 6.11
C VAL A 146 6.14 3.19 4.96
N TYR A 147 6.84 4.27 4.60
CA TYR A 147 6.42 5.11 3.49
C TYR A 147 7.62 5.56 2.63
N HIS A 148 7.33 5.95 1.40
CA HIS A 148 8.31 6.59 0.52
C HIS A 148 8.11 8.11 0.57
N PRO A 149 9.11 8.91 1.03
CA PRO A 149 9.03 10.35 1.09
C PRO A 149 8.69 10.98 -0.26
N LEU A 150 7.80 11.96 -0.27
CA LEU A 150 7.42 12.67 -1.47
C LEU A 150 8.52 13.67 -1.87
N LYS A 151 8.72 13.87 -3.18
CA LYS A 151 9.68 14.87 -3.70
C LYS A 151 9.37 16.31 -3.26
N ASN A 152 8.09 16.61 -3.05
CA ASN A 152 7.67 17.91 -2.54
C ASN A 152 7.55 17.85 -1.02
N GLU A 153 8.52 18.42 -0.31
CA GLU A 153 8.61 18.39 1.16
C GLU A 153 7.36 18.94 1.88
N ARG A 154 6.63 19.89 1.28
CA ARG A 154 5.43 20.47 1.92
C ARG A 154 4.26 19.49 1.89
N PHE A 155 4.06 18.84 0.73
CA PHE A 155 3.06 17.78 0.62
C PHE A 155 3.46 16.55 1.45
N ASP A 156 4.75 16.23 1.51
CA ASP A 156 5.25 15.17 2.39
C ASP A 156 4.88 15.43 3.85
N LYS A 157 5.17 16.64 4.35
CA LYS A 157 4.79 17.08 5.71
C LYS A 157 3.28 17.03 5.93
N LEU A 158 2.47 17.45 4.95
CA LEU A 158 1.01 17.41 5.05
C LEU A 158 0.51 15.97 5.17
N PHE A 159 0.89 15.06 4.25
CA PHE A 159 0.50 13.65 4.33
C PHE A 159 0.98 12.99 5.61
N LYS A 160 2.21 13.27 6.01
CA LYS A 160 2.77 12.78 7.26
C LYS A 160 1.95 13.25 8.47
N SER A 161 1.58 14.53 8.55
CA SER A 161 0.78 15.07 9.65
C SER A 161 -0.61 14.43 9.76
N VAL A 162 -1.23 14.09 8.63
CA VAL A 162 -2.52 13.37 8.61
C VAL A 162 -2.35 11.94 9.13
N ARG A 163 -1.34 11.24 8.67
CA ARG A 163 -1.06 9.85 9.06
C ARG A 163 -0.58 9.69 10.50
N GLU A 164 0.12 10.69 11.03
CA GLU A 164 0.65 10.68 12.41
C GLU A 164 -0.33 11.27 13.45
N LYS A 165 -1.51 11.71 13.02
CA LYS A 165 -2.49 12.41 13.87
C LYS A 165 -2.90 11.63 15.13
N HIS A 166 -2.86 10.30 15.08
CA HIS A 166 -3.28 9.42 16.17
C HIS A 166 -2.12 8.64 16.78
N HIS A 167 -0.94 9.26 16.92
CA HIS A 167 0.26 8.66 17.49
C HIS A 167 0.88 7.52 16.65
N ALA A 168 0.54 7.43 15.36
CA ALA A 168 1.30 6.62 14.43
C ALA A 168 2.59 7.36 14.02
N LEU A 169 3.61 6.62 13.58
CA LEU A 169 4.85 7.17 13.04
C LEU A 169 5.07 6.72 11.60
N CYS A 170 5.41 7.67 10.73
CA CYS A 170 5.83 7.39 9.37
C CYS A 170 7.35 7.16 9.33
N ILE A 171 7.76 5.94 8.98
CA ILE A 171 9.17 5.57 8.86
C ILE A 171 9.56 5.58 7.39
N PRO A 172 10.53 6.40 6.96
CA PRO A 172 11.06 6.34 5.60
C PRO A 172 11.60 4.95 5.28
N MET A 173 11.30 4.42 4.10
CA MET A 173 11.68 3.05 3.71
C MET A 173 13.18 2.77 3.90
N ALA A 174 14.05 3.73 3.61
CA ALA A 174 15.50 3.59 3.79
C ALA A 174 15.93 3.46 5.26
N GLU A 175 15.08 3.89 6.20
CA GLU A 175 15.40 3.89 7.65
C GLU A 175 14.74 2.72 8.40
N THR A 176 13.90 1.95 7.73
CA THR A 176 13.03 0.96 8.39
C THR A 176 13.81 -0.01 9.28
N LEU A 177 14.87 -0.65 8.76
CA LEU A 177 15.65 -1.59 9.56
C LEU A 177 16.27 -0.94 10.80
N ARG A 178 16.85 0.26 10.64
CA ARG A 178 17.49 1.00 11.74
C ARG A 178 16.48 1.34 12.83
N GLN A 179 15.29 1.81 12.45
CA GLN A 179 14.24 2.16 13.40
C GLN A 179 13.68 0.94 14.14
N VAL A 180 13.39 -0.15 13.42
CA VAL A 180 12.90 -1.40 14.04
C VAL A 180 13.92 -1.95 15.05
N VAL A 181 15.21 -1.97 14.70
CA VAL A 181 16.29 -2.40 15.61
C VAL A 181 16.38 -1.48 16.83
N SER A 182 16.24 -0.15 16.65
CA SER A 182 16.23 0.81 17.75
C SER A 182 15.09 0.57 18.74
N TYR A 183 13.87 0.32 18.26
CA TYR A 183 12.73 -0.03 19.13
C TYR A 183 12.95 -1.35 19.88
N ARG A 184 13.51 -2.36 19.21
CA ARG A 184 13.86 -3.63 19.84
C ARG A 184 14.90 -3.45 20.96
N GLN A 185 15.94 -2.64 20.76
CA GLN A 185 16.94 -2.33 21.77
C GLN A 185 16.34 -1.61 22.99
N LYS A 186 15.37 -0.73 22.77
CA LYS A 186 14.62 -0.04 23.84
C LYS A 186 13.58 -0.92 24.51
N LYS A 187 13.42 -2.17 24.09
CA LYS A 187 12.36 -3.09 24.56
C LYS A 187 10.95 -2.50 24.42
N GLN A 188 10.75 -1.62 23.45
CA GLN A 188 9.45 -1.03 23.13
C GLN A 188 8.83 -1.79 21.96
N PRO A 189 7.71 -2.49 22.16
CA PRO A 189 7.04 -3.19 21.07
C PRO A 189 6.47 -2.20 20.05
N ILE A 190 6.46 -2.61 18.78
CA ILE A 190 5.88 -1.85 17.69
C ILE A 190 4.89 -2.69 16.89
N VAL A 191 3.90 -2.02 16.31
CA VAL A 191 3.14 -2.55 15.18
C VAL A 191 3.58 -1.78 13.93
N ILE A 192 4.11 -2.48 12.94
CA ILE A 192 4.60 -1.84 11.72
C ILE A 192 3.89 -2.35 10.48
N GLY A 193 3.26 -1.44 9.73
CA GLY A 193 2.57 -1.73 8.47
C GLY A 193 3.53 -1.73 7.28
N TYR A 194 3.48 -2.79 6.47
CA TYR A 194 4.19 -2.96 5.21
C TYR A 194 3.19 -3.10 4.06
N ILE A 195 3.10 -2.09 3.20
CA ILE A 195 2.34 -2.19 1.95
C ILE A 195 3.33 -2.55 0.85
N ALA A 196 3.42 -3.85 0.50
CA ALA A 196 4.52 -4.41 -0.30
C ALA A 196 4.10 -4.87 -1.71
N ASP A 197 2.91 -4.51 -2.18
CA ASP A 197 2.31 -4.97 -3.43
C ASP A 197 2.71 -4.17 -4.69
N GLN A 198 3.56 -3.14 -4.56
CA GLN A 198 4.04 -2.38 -5.71
C GLN A 198 5.31 -2.99 -6.33
N ALA A 199 5.58 -2.62 -7.59
CA ALA A 199 6.71 -3.14 -8.34
C ALA A 199 8.06 -2.67 -7.77
N PRO A 200 9.00 -3.57 -7.40
CA PRO A 200 10.33 -3.21 -6.96
C PRO A 200 11.14 -2.53 -8.09
N PHE A 201 12.21 -1.81 -7.76
CA PHE A 201 13.20 -1.40 -8.75
C PHE A 201 13.98 -2.62 -9.27
N TRP A 202 14.55 -2.53 -10.47
CA TRP A 202 15.27 -3.64 -11.12
C TRP A 202 16.33 -4.28 -10.22
N ASN A 203 17.14 -3.49 -9.57
CA ASN A 203 18.20 -3.92 -8.66
C ASN A 203 17.71 -4.40 -7.28
N ASN A 204 16.41 -4.37 -7.04
CA ASN A 204 15.77 -4.85 -5.79
C ASN A 204 14.84 -6.04 -6.04
N ILE A 205 14.90 -6.65 -7.23
CA ILE A 205 14.18 -7.88 -7.54
C ILE A 205 15.01 -9.06 -7.07
N HIS A 206 14.53 -9.78 -6.06
CA HIS A 206 15.18 -10.97 -5.52
C HIS A 206 14.27 -12.19 -5.53
N HIS A 207 12.98 -11.99 -5.79
CA HIS A 207 11.98 -13.05 -5.79
C HIS A 207 10.82 -12.71 -6.73
N TRP A 208 10.20 -13.77 -7.25
CA TRP A 208 9.07 -13.70 -8.15
C TRP A 208 7.99 -14.64 -7.64
N VAL A 209 6.74 -14.23 -7.76
CA VAL A 209 5.55 -14.99 -7.37
C VAL A 209 4.57 -15.02 -8.53
N ASP A 210 3.75 -16.06 -8.63
CA ASP A 210 2.55 -16.02 -9.45
C ASP A 210 1.48 -15.23 -8.68
N PHE A 211 1.03 -14.10 -9.25
CA PHE A 211 0.08 -13.20 -8.60
C PHE A 211 -0.88 -12.65 -9.64
N LEU A 212 -2.17 -12.96 -9.50
CA LEU A 212 -3.22 -12.57 -10.42
C LEU A 212 -2.90 -12.95 -11.88
N ASN A 213 -2.51 -14.19 -12.11
CA ASN A 213 -2.10 -14.74 -13.41
C ASN A 213 -0.87 -14.06 -14.05
N HIS A 214 0.00 -13.47 -13.26
CA HIS A 214 1.23 -12.87 -13.75
C HIS A 214 2.45 -13.37 -12.98
N ASP A 215 3.54 -13.66 -13.70
CA ASP A 215 4.87 -13.78 -13.10
C ASP A 215 5.31 -12.39 -12.59
N THR A 216 5.35 -12.24 -11.28
CA THR A 216 5.34 -10.94 -10.62
C THR A 216 6.58 -10.74 -9.75
N PRO A 217 7.43 -9.74 -10.02
CA PRO A 217 8.54 -9.40 -9.13
C PRO A 217 8.04 -8.72 -7.87
N VAL A 218 8.59 -9.09 -6.71
CA VAL A 218 8.09 -8.67 -5.40
C VAL A 218 9.15 -8.01 -4.54
N LEU A 219 8.68 -7.16 -3.59
CA LEU A 219 9.52 -6.54 -2.57
C LEU A 219 9.75 -7.54 -1.42
N THR A 220 11.00 -7.90 -1.17
CA THR A 220 11.39 -8.87 -0.14
C THR A 220 12.04 -8.25 1.08
N GLY A 221 12.22 -6.93 1.07
CA GLY A 221 12.93 -6.22 2.15
C GLY A 221 12.23 -6.30 3.50
N SER A 222 10.90 -6.29 3.52
CA SER A 222 10.07 -6.47 4.73
C SER A 222 10.32 -7.82 5.39
N GLU A 223 10.29 -8.92 4.64
CA GLU A 223 10.53 -10.25 5.20
C GLU A 223 11.92 -10.39 5.81
N ARG A 224 12.95 -9.84 5.15
CA ARG A 224 14.32 -9.84 5.72
C ARG A 224 14.39 -9.09 7.04
N ILE A 225 13.69 -7.96 7.17
CA ILE A 225 13.62 -7.20 8.43
C ILE A 225 12.87 -8.01 9.48
N ILE A 226 11.73 -8.56 9.14
CA ILE A 226 10.88 -9.37 10.03
C ILE A 226 11.65 -10.57 10.59
N LYS A 227 12.28 -11.37 9.74
CA LYS A 227 13.08 -12.54 10.15
C LYS A 227 14.25 -12.13 11.04
N LYS A 228 14.97 -11.05 10.69
CA LYS A 228 16.11 -10.55 11.48
C LYS A 228 15.70 -10.03 12.85
N THR A 229 14.51 -9.49 12.99
CA THR A 229 14.05 -8.84 14.23
C THR A 229 13.05 -9.67 15.03
N GLY A 230 12.57 -10.79 14.50
CA GLY A 230 11.70 -11.74 15.20
C GLY A 230 10.28 -11.19 15.45
N GLN A 231 9.74 -10.41 14.52
CA GLN A 231 8.38 -9.88 14.63
C GLN A 231 7.34 -10.97 14.35
N ALA A 232 6.24 -11.01 15.10
CA ALA A 232 5.06 -11.76 14.71
C ALA A 232 4.48 -11.15 13.42
N VAL A 233 3.97 -11.98 12.53
CA VAL A 233 3.53 -11.54 11.19
C VAL A 233 2.04 -11.73 11.04
N PHE A 234 1.36 -10.65 10.71
CA PHE A 234 -0.06 -10.62 10.41
C PHE A 234 -0.29 -10.17 8.97
N TYR A 235 -1.40 -10.62 8.41
CA TYR A 235 -1.99 -10.07 7.19
C TYR A 235 -3.25 -9.28 7.56
N GLY A 236 -3.38 -8.06 7.07
CA GLY A 236 -4.58 -7.25 7.23
C GLY A 236 -5.53 -7.45 6.04
N ASP A 237 -6.54 -8.29 6.24
CA ASP A 237 -7.57 -8.58 5.24
C ASP A 237 -8.64 -7.49 5.25
N VAL A 238 -8.54 -6.54 4.33
CA VAL A 238 -9.47 -5.42 4.23
C VAL A 238 -10.69 -5.82 3.41
N SER A 239 -11.87 -5.37 3.84
CA SER A 239 -13.12 -5.47 3.09
C SER A 239 -13.93 -4.19 3.21
N ARG A 240 -14.68 -3.82 2.16
CA ARG A 240 -15.65 -2.73 2.21
C ARG A 240 -17.01 -3.29 2.62
N VAL A 241 -17.48 -2.88 3.79
CA VAL A 241 -18.80 -3.28 4.30
C VAL A 241 -19.91 -2.52 3.57
N ARG A 242 -19.70 -1.23 3.37
CA ARG A 242 -20.54 -0.33 2.57
C ARG A 242 -19.72 0.91 2.19
N ARG A 243 -20.22 1.77 1.34
CA ARG A 243 -19.54 3.01 0.94
C ARG A 243 -19.04 3.79 2.17
N GLY A 244 -17.70 3.97 2.26
CA GLY A 244 -17.01 4.68 3.34
C GLY A 244 -16.91 3.95 4.67
N TYR A 245 -17.21 2.67 4.70
CA TYR A 245 -17.09 1.83 5.88
C TYR A 245 -16.36 0.54 5.55
N TYR A 246 -15.28 0.30 6.27
CA TYR A 246 -14.35 -0.79 6.03
C TYR A 246 -14.14 -1.63 7.28
N ARG A 247 -13.73 -2.85 7.07
CA ARG A 247 -13.23 -3.75 8.11
C ARG A 247 -11.85 -4.24 7.69
N CYS A 248 -10.94 -4.32 8.64
CA CYS A 248 -9.64 -4.97 8.47
C CYS A 248 -9.55 -6.10 9.51
N ASP A 249 -9.55 -7.33 9.02
CA ASP A 249 -9.41 -8.53 9.84
C ASP A 249 -7.95 -8.98 9.87
N PHE A 250 -7.34 -9.00 11.07
CA PHE A 250 -5.95 -9.40 11.21
C PHE A 250 -5.85 -10.92 11.32
N LYS A 251 -5.19 -11.53 10.33
CA LYS A 251 -4.90 -12.96 10.26
C LYS A 251 -3.46 -13.21 10.63
N LEU A 252 -3.21 -13.98 11.67
CA LEU A 252 -1.85 -14.38 12.03
C LEU A 252 -1.27 -15.29 10.94
N ILE A 253 -0.09 -14.93 10.43
CA ILE A 253 0.70 -15.79 9.55
C ILE A 253 1.66 -16.64 10.39
N THR A 254 2.42 -16.00 11.30
CA THR A 254 3.34 -16.70 12.17
C THR A 254 3.84 -15.83 13.31
N THR A 255 4.13 -16.45 14.45
CA THR A 255 4.90 -15.84 15.56
C THR A 255 6.39 -16.19 15.51
N GLU A 256 6.80 -17.11 14.60
CA GLU A 256 8.18 -17.64 14.52
C GLU A 256 8.73 -17.48 13.09
N PRO A 257 8.93 -16.24 12.60
CA PRO A 257 9.32 -15.99 11.22
C PRO A 257 10.66 -16.62 10.82
N ALA A 258 11.55 -16.85 11.81
CA ALA A 258 12.85 -17.48 11.55
C ALA A 258 12.74 -18.96 11.11
N LYS A 259 11.61 -19.64 11.36
CA LYS A 259 11.39 -21.03 10.95
C LYS A 259 10.99 -21.17 9.47
N TYR A 260 10.55 -20.07 8.85
CA TYR A 260 10.17 -20.06 7.45
C TYR A 260 11.40 -20.01 6.54
N LYS A 261 11.32 -20.65 5.38
CA LYS A 261 12.34 -20.51 4.33
C LYS A 261 12.35 -19.08 3.78
N ASP A 262 13.38 -18.72 3.02
CA ASP A 262 13.43 -17.41 2.41
C ASP A 262 12.28 -17.25 1.41
N TRP A 263 11.61 -16.11 1.53
CA TRP A 263 10.48 -15.64 0.73
C TRP A 263 9.14 -16.35 0.97
N GLU A 264 9.08 -17.39 1.80
CA GLU A 264 7.86 -18.14 2.09
C GLU A 264 6.78 -17.27 2.77
N ILE A 265 7.18 -16.32 3.62
CA ILE A 265 6.25 -15.35 4.23
C ILE A 265 5.73 -14.38 3.17
N THR A 266 6.59 -13.97 2.23
CA THR A 266 6.22 -13.10 1.10
C THR A 266 5.24 -13.83 0.18
N ASP A 267 5.48 -15.11 -0.14
CA ASP A 267 4.57 -15.94 -0.93
C ASP A 267 3.19 -16.04 -0.27
N LYS A 268 3.17 -16.31 1.04
CA LYS A 268 1.93 -16.38 1.81
C LYS A 268 1.18 -15.05 1.82
N TYR A 269 1.88 -13.93 1.93
CA TYR A 269 1.28 -12.61 1.84
C TYR A 269 0.61 -12.39 0.48
N PHE A 270 1.29 -12.70 -0.64
CA PHE A 270 0.72 -12.51 -1.97
C PHE A 270 -0.45 -13.45 -2.24
N GLN A 271 -0.43 -14.68 -1.73
CA GLN A 271 -1.57 -15.59 -1.78
C GLN A 271 -2.80 -14.97 -1.07
N LEU A 272 -2.66 -14.49 0.17
CA LEU A 272 -3.75 -13.89 0.93
C LEU A 272 -4.26 -12.59 0.27
N LEU A 273 -3.35 -11.79 -0.28
CA LEU A 273 -3.72 -10.56 -1.00
C LEU A 273 -4.51 -10.89 -2.27
N GLU A 274 -4.12 -11.93 -3.00
CA GLU A 274 -4.86 -12.37 -4.19
C GLU A 274 -6.28 -12.84 -3.84
N GLU A 275 -6.44 -13.63 -2.77
CA GLU A 275 -7.74 -14.06 -2.26
C GLU A 275 -8.62 -12.84 -1.92
N THR A 276 -8.03 -11.82 -1.27
CA THR A 276 -8.72 -10.57 -0.92
C THR A 276 -9.16 -9.82 -2.18
N ILE A 277 -8.28 -9.68 -3.18
CA ILE A 277 -8.58 -8.98 -4.44
C ILE A 277 -9.65 -9.72 -5.25
N ARG A 278 -9.58 -11.04 -5.34
CA ARG A 278 -10.57 -11.85 -6.08
C ARG A 278 -11.97 -11.75 -5.47
N ARG A 279 -12.08 -11.52 -4.16
CA ARG A 279 -13.36 -11.35 -3.45
C ARG A 279 -14.06 -10.03 -3.76
N GLN A 280 -13.32 -8.90 -3.82
CA GLN A 280 -13.83 -7.57 -4.16
C GLN A 280 -12.83 -6.85 -5.08
N PRO A 281 -12.75 -7.22 -6.36
CA PRO A 281 -11.68 -6.78 -7.25
C PRO A 281 -11.69 -5.26 -7.51
N GLU A 282 -12.83 -4.60 -7.43
CA GLU A 282 -12.95 -3.16 -7.62
C GLU A 282 -12.16 -2.32 -6.60
N LEU A 283 -11.72 -2.91 -5.48
CA LEU A 283 -11.03 -2.19 -4.40
C LEU A 283 -9.50 -2.19 -4.52
N TYR A 284 -8.93 -2.86 -5.52
CA TYR A 284 -7.48 -2.87 -5.73
C TYR A 284 -7.03 -1.69 -6.59
N LEU A 285 -5.79 -1.24 -6.41
CA LEU A 285 -5.24 -0.06 -7.11
C LEU A 285 -4.86 -0.39 -8.57
N TRP A 286 -5.85 -0.69 -9.42
CA TRP A 286 -5.65 -1.07 -10.82
C TRP A 286 -4.97 -0.01 -11.67
N SER A 287 -4.98 1.25 -11.26
CA SER A 287 -4.29 2.33 -11.97
C SER A 287 -2.76 2.26 -11.84
N HIS A 288 -2.20 1.43 -10.96
CA HIS A 288 -0.76 1.23 -10.87
C HIS A 288 -0.26 0.31 -11.98
N LYS A 289 0.87 0.66 -12.63
CA LYS A 289 1.54 -0.21 -13.61
C LYS A 289 2.32 -1.31 -12.86
N ARG A 290 1.59 -2.28 -12.28
CA ARG A 290 2.17 -3.31 -11.40
C ARG A 290 3.14 -4.21 -12.15
N TRP A 291 2.76 -4.67 -13.33
CA TRP A 291 3.50 -5.65 -14.15
C TRP A 291 4.33 -4.98 -15.26
N LYS A 292 4.90 -3.81 -14.97
CA LYS A 292 5.78 -3.09 -15.91
C LYS A 292 7.19 -3.68 -16.01
N ARG A 293 7.55 -4.62 -15.16
CA ARG A 293 8.84 -5.32 -15.16
C ARG A 293 8.58 -6.79 -15.36
N THR A 294 9.09 -7.33 -16.46
CA THR A 294 8.94 -8.73 -16.83
C THR A 294 10.20 -9.52 -16.52
N ARG A 295 10.06 -10.84 -16.37
CA ARG A 295 11.20 -11.72 -16.14
C ARG A 295 12.15 -11.74 -17.34
N GLU A 296 11.61 -11.66 -18.56
CA GLU A 296 12.42 -11.61 -19.79
C GLU A 296 13.32 -10.39 -19.76
N GLU A 297 12.78 -9.19 -19.44
CA GLU A 297 13.59 -7.97 -19.35
C GLU A 297 14.57 -8.05 -18.17
N PHE A 298 14.18 -8.64 -17.04
CA PHE A 298 15.10 -8.86 -15.92
C PHE A 298 16.28 -9.73 -16.32
N ASN A 299 16.07 -10.85 -17.04
CA ASN A 299 17.13 -11.74 -17.51
C ASN A 299 18.08 -11.04 -18.50
N LEU A 300 17.56 -10.13 -19.33
CA LEU A 300 18.41 -9.29 -20.19
C LEU A 300 19.29 -8.33 -19.39
N ARG A 301 18.79 -7.84 -18.25
CA ARG A 301 19.49 -6.90 -17.37
C ARG A 301 20.46 -7.57 -16.40
N TYR A 302 20.25 -8.84 -16.10
CA TYR A 302 21.02 -9.60 -15.12
C TYR A 302 22.34 -10.07 -15.73
N ASP A 303 23.43 -9.84 -15.02
CA ASP A 303 24.77 -10.33 -15.34
C ASP A 303 25.11 -11.47 -14.34
N GLU A 304 25.16 -12.68 -14.85
CA GLU A 304 25.45 -13.89 -14.05
C GLU A 304 26.86 -13.87 -13.44
N LYS A 305 27.84 -13.26 -14.11
CA LYS A 305 29.23 -13.21 -13.65
C LYS A 305 29.40 -12.32 -12.44
N THR A 306 28.67 -11.21 -12.40
CA THR A 306 28.77 -10.22 -11.33
C THR A 306 27.62 -10.28 -10.33
N GLY A 307 26.52 -10.97 -10.63
CA GLY A 307 25.29 -11.00 -9.87
C GLY A 307 24.55 -9.65 -9.85
N ARG A 308 24.85 -8.74 -10.78
CA ARG A 308 24.28 -7.38 -10.81
C ARG A 308 23.23 -7.23 -11.89
N VAL A 309 22.30 -6.32 -11.64
CA VAL A 309 21.24 -5.95 -12.59
C VAL A 309 21.55 -4.57 -13.15
N SER A 310 21.68 -4.48 -14.48
CA SER A 310 21.93 -3.19 -15.18
C SER A 310 20.71 -2.28 -15.09
N LEU A 311 20.94 -1.00 -14.80
CA LEU A 311 19.92 0.06 -14.79
C LEU A 311 19.95 0.91 -16.07
N GLU A 312 20.84 0.60 -17.02
CA GLU A 312 20.95 1.27 -18.30
C GLU A 312 19.64 1.16 -19.13
N PRO A 313 19.42 2.02 -20.11
CA PRO A 313 18.35 1.86 -21.09
C PRO A 313 18.40 0.48 -21.76
N LEU A 314 17.23 -0.12 -22.00
CA LEU A 314 17.16 -1.49 -22.52
C LEU A 314 17.81 -1.66 -23.89
N ASP A 315 17.66 -0.66 -24.76
CA ASP A 315 18.26 -0.63 -26.10
C ASP A 315 19.79 -0.61 -26.07
N GLU A 316 20.40 0.00 -25.05
CA GLU A 316 21.85 -0.02 -24.85
C GLU A 316 22.34 -1.39 -24.35
N ILE A 317 21.56 -2.05 -23.49
CA ILE A 317 21.87 -3.39 -22.99
C ILE A 317 21.83 -4.40 -24.15
N ILE A 318 20.78 -4.35 -24.98
CA ILE A 318 20.65 -5.22 -26.15
C ILE A 318 21.84 -5.02 -27.10
N LYS A 319 22.18 -3.79 -27.45
CA LYS A 319 23.32 -3.47 -28.33
C LYS A 319 24.68 -3.97 -27.80
N LYS A 320 24.84 -4.04 -26.48
CA LYS A 320 26.07 -4.60 -25.86
C LYS A 320 26.11 -6.13 -25.98
N LYS A 321 24.98 -6.80 -25.72
CA LYS A 321 24.88 -8.26 -25.82
C LYS A 321 24.99 -8.77 -27.26
N ASP A 322 24.54 -8.03 -28.25
CA ASP A 322 24.67 -8.38 -29.67
C ASP A 322 26.13 -8.28 -30.19
N LYS A 323 27.04 -7.68 -29.40
CA LYS A 323 28.47 -7.52 -29.73
C LYS A 323 29.38 -8.51 -28.98
N GLU A 324 28.86 -9.23 -28.01
CA GLU A 324 29.55 -10.29 -27.27
C GLU A 324 29.33 -11.67 -27.90
#